data_65ea936c9272b4b18264a85df40ea6ea
#
_entry.id   65ea936c9272b4b18264a85df40ea6ea
#
_cell.length_a   1.000
_cell.length_b   1.000
_cell.length_c   1.000
_cell.angle_alpha   90.00
_cell.angle_beta   90.00
_cell.angle_gamma   90.00
#
_symmetry.space_group_name_H-M   'P 1'
#
loop_
_entity.id
_entity.type
_entity.pdbx_description
1 polymer ?
#
loop_
_entity_poly.entity_id
_entity_poly.type
_entity_poly.pdbx_seq_one_letter_code
_entity_poly.pdbx_strand_id
1 'polypeptide(L)'
;MTANRPAIGAVGPNDGGAHAERDGHSSPSLDAILGEIGLAVEPVSESGLLAPVVGIGVSGGSIISLPHDTPGATGGPSAESFRSGVAQASPVAVAGLVVNAGSALVVVMVAHLVTARSYGAIAQLLGLFFILSMPGSAVLVGVVRRVTALRKIGHGDRVHRWVASVHRIVLAALALEIVIVWILQGWIARELSLPNDQGVLTILAASGVWILLSVDRGLLQAHRDYRALAVNLLMEGSVKAVCVIGFVAIGMGVSGYALGIFVSELVATVHARWLASRAWPASTSISASVSTSAPIPADTLAAGADVDESSVRNRAPGSSEAVRRVLIADVSAAFIGLALLGLLQNVDVILLGRLDHQNAGAYAAISVASKALVFGALALGAYLLPEATIRWNEGGHAVRQLVVTLTFLAVPALVLLGIALFIPSWFLSLIFTAKLSSAAPAFASLVVAMIFLCISVLLTNYLFGVGRRWIVLLLLIGSIAGVVSVAGAHGQPVATARADLIVQAGLAAAMVAAFVIIHHREHGNRWFRIRAPHETLPAPEAGRSA
;
A
#
# COMPACT_ATOMS: atom_id res chain seq x y z
N MET A 1 -4.60 61.49 -25.67
CA MET A 1 -5.88 62.25 -25.68
C MET A 1 -6.70 61.64 -24.55
N THR A 2 -6.62 62.26 -23.41
CA THR A 2 -7.61 63.06 -22.65
C THR A 2 -8.80 62.19 -22.21
N ALA A 3 -8.85 61.72 -20.96
CA ALA A 3 -9.31 62.41 -19.76
C ALA A 3 -10.86 62.47 -19.67
N ASN A 4 -11.46 61.81 -18.69
CA ASN A 4 -12.16 62.51 -17.63
C ASN A 4 -12.75 61.61 -16.55
N ARG A 5 -12.40 61.85 -15.29
CA ARG A 5 -13.19 61.63 -14.07
C ARG A 5 -14.11 62.84 -13.88
N PRO A 6 -15.20 62.72 -13.10
CA PRO A 6 -15.22 63.25 -11.73
C PRO A 6 -15.96 62.33 -10.75
N ALA A 7 -15.72 62.34 -9.60
CA ALA A 7 -15.57 62.76 -8.23
C ALA A 7 -16.88 63.22 -7.56
N ILE A 8 -17.05 62.69 -6.30
CA ILE A 8 -17.59 63.26 -5.07
C ILE A 8 -19.12 63.19 -4.84
N GLY A 9 -19.45 62.63 -3.65
CA GLY A 9 -20.73 62.80 -2.97
C GLY A 9 -20.83 61.92 -1.72
N ALA A 10 -20.28 62.44 -0.59
CA ALA A 10 -20.54 61.91 0.74
C ALA A 10 -21.85 62.48 1.30
N VAL A 11 -22.64 61.71 2.05
CA VAL A 11 -23.41 62.09 3.25
C VAL A 11 -23.92 60.83 3.97
N GLY A 12 -23.69 60.72 5.29
CA GLY A 12 -24.04 59.66 6.21
C GLY A 12 -25.46 59.84 6.78
N PRO A 13 -25.75 59.40 8.04
CA PRO A 13 -26.24 58.06 8.39
C PRO A 13 -27.70 58.07 8.80
N ASN A 14 -28.40 56.95 8.85
CA ASN A 14 -29.44 56.71 9.85
C ASN A 14 -29.89 55.23 9.95
N ASP A 15 -30.20 54.92 11.16
CA ASP A 15 -30.70 53.73 11.83
C ASP A 15 -31.85 52.98 11.15
N GLY A 16 -31.95 51.69 11.43
CA GLY A 16 -33.20 50.94 11.29
C GLY A 16 -32.96 49.44 11.11
N GLY A 17 -33.10 48.68 12.20
CA GLY A 17 -32.90 47.22 12.20
C GLY A 17 -33.94 46.44 11.37
N ALA A 18 -33.49 45.32 10.85
CA ALA A 18 -34.33 44.14 10.60
C ALA A 18 -33.44 42.91 10.49
N HIS A 19 -33.67 41.95 11.39
CA HIS A 19 -33.11 40.61 11.32
C HIS A 19 -33.49 39.96 10.00
N ALA A 20 -32.46 39.53 9.22
CA ALA A 20 -32.61 38.56 8.17
C ALA A 20 -31.59 37.47 8.43
N GLU A 21 -32.08 36.32 8.91
CA GLU A 21 -31.36 35.03 8.94
C GLU A 21 -30.81 34.77 7.54
N ARG A 22 -29.49 34.81 7.39
CA ARG A 22 -28.79 34.25 6.25
C ARG A 22 -28.43 32.83 6.59
N ASP A 23 -29.15 31.87 6.02
CA ASP A 23 -28.76 30.48 5.90
C ASP A 23 -27.38 30.42 5.23
N GLY A 24 -26.34 30.32 6.05
CA GLY A 24 -25.00 30.05 5.60
C GLY A 24 -24.88 28.56 5.24
N HIS A 25 -25.00 28.21 3.98
CA HIS A 25 -24.49 26.93 3.50
C HIS A 25 -22.97 26.90 3.69
N SER A 26 -22.54 26.49 4.87
CA SER A 26 -21.16 26.10 5.11
C SER A 26 -20.94 24.76 4.42
N SER A 27 -20.02 24.72 3.46
CA SER A 27 -19.50 23.48 2.89
C SER A 27 -19.08 22.56 4.04
N PRO A 28 -19.46 21.27 4.04
CA PRO A 28 -19.07 20.38 5.12
C PRO A 28 -17.54 20.33 5.20
N SER A 29 -17.00 20.58 6.39
CA SER A 29 -15.56 20.50 6.62
C SER A 29 -15.06 19.08 6.39
N LEU A 30 -13.80 18.94 5.98
CA LEU A 30 -13.16 17.62 5.79
C LEU A 30 -13.35 16.73 7.03
N ASP A 31 -13.44 17.32 8.22
CA ASP A 31 -13.70 16.63 9.47
C ASP A 31 -15.13 16.08 9.58
N ALA A 32 -16.13 16.75 8.99
CA ALA A 32 -17.49 16.25 8.94
C ALA A 32 -17.59 15.02 8.02
N ILE A 33 -16.91 15.06 6.87
CA ILE A 33 -16.83 13.92 5.94
C ILE A 33 -16.11 12.74 6.59
N LEU A 34 -15.00 12.99 7.32
CA LEU A 34 -14.25 11.95 8.01
C LEU A 34 -14.99 11.38 9.23
N GLY A 35 -15.80 12.20 9.90
CA GLY A 35 -16.69 11.78 10.98
C GLY A 35 -17.81 10.86 10.48
N GLU A 36 -18.38 11.14 9.32
CA GLU A 36 -19.43 10.33 8.69
C GLU A 36 -18.90 8.96 8.20
N ILE A 37 -17.58 8.86 7.88
CA ILE A 37 -16.88 7.62 7.54
C ILE A 37 -16.71 6.70 8.78
N GLY A 38 -17.10 7.14 9.97
CA GLY A 38 -16.99 6.33 11.20
C GLY A 38 -15.55 6.09 11.64
N LEU A 39 -14.64 7.03 11.35
CA LEU A 39 -13.26 7.02 11.84
C LEU A 39 -13.15 7.44 13.32
N ALA A 40 -14.28 7.62 14.03
CA ALA A 40 -14.30 7.78 15.47
C ALA A 40 -13.79 6.48 16.13
N VAL A 41 -12.58 6.52 16.66
CA VAL A 41 -12.00 5.45 17.45
C VAL A 41 -12.48 5.61 18.88
N GLU A 42 -13.38 4.74 19.37
CA GLU A 42 -13.59 4.61 20.80
C GLU A 42 -12.31 4.09 21.46
N PRO A 43 -11.94 4.56 22.64
CA PRO A 43 -10.69 4.16 23.29
C PRO A 43 -10.72 2.67 23.63
N VAL A 44 -9.89 1.91 22.96
CA VAL A 44 -9.56 0.55 23.34
C VAL A 44 -8.35 0.63 24.25
N SER A 45 -8.36 -0.12 25.35
CA SER A 45 -7.34 -0.10 26.40
C SER A 45 -5.91 -0.14 25.85
N GLU A 46 -5.02 0.68 26.43
CA GLU A 46 -3.68 1.03 25.93
C GLU A 46 -2.66 -0.11 25.76
N SER A 47 -3.00 -1.36 26.07
CA SER A 47 -2.02 -2.46 26.10
C SER A 47 -1.95 -3.32 24.83
N GLY A 48 -2.68 -3.03 23.75
CA GLY A 48 -2.72 -3.93 22.60
C GLY A 48 -2.80 -3.34 21.19
N LEU A 49 -2.72 -2.02 20.98
CA LEU A 49 -3.27 -1.42 19.75
C LEU A 49 -2.33 -0.52 18.93
N LEU A 50 -1.04 -0.51 19.16
CA LEU A 50 -0.11 0.35 18.40
C LEU A 50 0.86 -0.46 17.55
N ALA A 51 0.34 -1.23 16.62
CA ALA A 51 1.16 -1.79 15.56
C ALA A 51 0.63 -1.36 14.18
N PRO A 52 1.30 -0.44 13.47
CA PRO A 52 0.97 -0.13 12.09
C PRO A 52 1.38 -1.29 11.19
N VAL A 53 0.42 -2.09 10.69
CA VAL A 53 0.64 -3.09 9.65
C VAL A 53 0.31 -2.46 8.30
N VAL A 54 1.27 -1.94 7.57
CA VAL A 54 1.13 -1.57 6.16
C VAL A 54 1.76 -2.69 5.35
N GLY A 55 0.94 -3.63 4.87
CA GLY A 55 1.38 -4.64 3.91
C GLY A 55 1.22 -4.09 2.50
N ILE A 56 2.32 -3.99 1.78
CA ILE A 56 2.33 -3.62 0.38
C ILE A 56 2.24 -4.92 -0.42
N GLY A 57 1.05 -5.22 -0.91
CA GLY A 57 0.87 -6.28 -1.87
C GLY A 57 0.62 -5.70 -3.26
N VAL A 58 1.61 -5.71 -4.12
CA VAL A 58 1.35 -5.76 -5.55
C VAL A 58 1.04 -7.21 -5.83
N SER A 59 -0.20 -7.49 -6.21
CA SER A 59 -0.77 -8.82 -6.54
C SER A 59 -0.13 -9.99 -5.75
N GLY A 60 -0.68 -10.30 -4.58
CA GLY A 60 -0.45 -11.59 -3.93
C GLY A 60 0.36 -11.63 -2.65
N GLY A 61 0.74 -10.49 -2.05
CA GLY A 61 1.38 -10.48 -0.74
C GLY A 61 0.39 -10.85 0.39
N SER A 62 0.47 -12.07 0.89
CA SER A 62 -0.32 -12.53 2.03
C SER A 62 0.25 -11.97 3.33
N ILE A 63 -0.54 -11.19 4.06
CA ILE A 63 -0.23 -10.81 5.43
C ILE A 63 -0.61 -11.98 6.33
N ILE A 64 0.38 -12.69 6.84
CA ILE A 64 0.17 -13.71 7.87
C ILE A 64 -0.09 -12.98 9.18
N SER A 65 -1.36 -12.83 9.55
CA SER A 65 -1.74 -12.42 10.91
C SER A 65 -1.57 -13.63 11.83
N LEU A 66 -0.54 -13.61 12.67
CA LEU A 66 -0.37 -14.63 13.71
C LEU A 66 -1.55 -14.58 14.70
N PRO A 67 -2.05 -15.72 15.18
CA PRO A 67 -3.09 -15.75 16.20
C PRO A 67 -2.59 -15.06 17.47
N HIS A 68 -3.37 -14.12 17.98
CA HIS A 68 -3.16 -13.51 19.28
C HIS A 68 -3.68 -14.50 20.33
N ASP A 69 -2.78 -15.14 21.04
CA ASP A 69 -3.11 -15.96 22.20
C ASP A 69 -3.61 -15.06 23.35
N THR A 70 -4.62 -15.55 24.05
CA THR A 70 -5.19 -14.96 25.27
C THR A 70 -4.11 -14.73 26.33
N PRO A 71 -4.14 -13.60 27.08
CA PRO A 71 -3.18 -13.34 28.15
C PRO A 71 -3.41 -14.32 29.30
N GLY A 72 -2.54 -15.29 29.45
CA GLY A 72 -2.62 -16.26 30.54
C GLY A 72 -1.66 -17.45 30.43
N ALA A 73 -1.11 -17.72 29.25
CA ALA A 73 -0.17 -18.80 29.04
C ALA A 73 1.26 -18.26 28.94
N THR A 74 2.09 -18.51 29.93
CA THR A 74 3.54 -18.24 29.96
C THR A 74 4.35 -19.18 29.05
N GLY A 75 3.77 -19.62 27.93
CA GLY A 75 4.44 -20.37 26.87
C GLY A 75 4.48 -19.52 25.61
N GLY A 76 5.67 -19.27 25.06
CA GLY A 76 5.82 -18.63 23.73
C GLY A 76 5.01 -19.39 22.68
N PRO A 77 4.68 -18.74 21.52
CA PRO A 77 3.84 -19.35 20.49
C PRO A 77 4.38 -20.73 20.14
N SER A 78 3.56 -21.75 20.35
CA SER A 78 3.96 -23.12 20.10
C SER A 78 4.29 -23.29 18.61
N ALA A 79 5.30 -24.09 18.28
CA ALA A 79 5.68 -24.38 16.89
C ALA A 79 4.48 -24.87 16.04
N GLU A 80 3.43 -25.38 16.69
CA GLU A 80 2.17 -25.79 16.08
C GLU A 80 1.29 -24.61 15.65
N SER A 81 1.21 -23.52 16.45
CA SER A 81 0.44 -22.32 16.07
C SER A 81 1.08 -21.61 14.88
N PHE A 82 2.41 -21.59 14.81
CA PHE A 82 3.15 -21.07 13.67
C PHE A 82 2.92 -21.93 12.41
N ARG A 83 3.03 -23.26 12.52
CA ARG A 83 2.80 -24.18 11.39
C ARG A 83 1.36 -24.09 10.86
N SER A 84 0.37 -23.97 11.74
CA SER A 84 -1.03 -23.81 11.32
C SER A 84 -1.27 -22.49 10.61
N GLY A 85 -0.66 -21.38 11.06
CA GLY A 85 -0.72 -20.07 10.39
C GLY A 85 -0.11 -20.10 8.99
N VAL A 86 1.07 -20.71 8.85
CA VAL A 86 1.76 -20.87 7.55
C VAL A 86 0.94 -21.78 6.62
N ALA A 87 0.37 -22.87 7.11
CA ALA A 87 -0.46 -23.77 6.31
C ALA A 87 -1.75 -23.08 5.81
N GLN A 88 -2.35 -22.21 6.61
CA GLN A 88 -3.54 -21.44 6.21
C GLN A 88 -3.24 -20.35 5.16
N ALA A 89 -2.07 -19.73 5.21
CA ALA A 89 -1.66 -18.69 4.27
C ALA A 89 -1.01 -19.22 2.98
N SER A 90 -0.58 -20.49 2.98
CA SER A 90 0.10 -21.12 1.83
C SER A 90 -0.68 -21.04 0.51
N PRO A 91 -2.03 -21.17 0.44
CA PRO A 91 -2.76 -21.07 -0.81
C PRO A 91 -2.61 -19.68 -1.48
N VAL A 92 -2.58 -18.60 -0.69
CA VAL A 92 -2.42 -17.24 -1.22
C VAL A 92 -0.98 -17.00 -1.70
N ALA A 93 0.01 -17.51 -0.98
CA ALA A 93 1.41 -17.39 -1.38
C ALA A 93 1.67 -18.12 -2.71
N VAL A 94 1.15 -19.36 -2.84
CA VAL A 94 1.26 -20.13 -4.09
C VAL A 94 0.50 -19.44 -5.23
N ALA A 95 -0.75 -19.01 -5.00
CA ALA A 95 -1.52 -18.27 -6.00
C ALA A 95 -0.80 -17.00 -6.45
N GLY A 96 -0.24 -16.22 -5.51
CA GLY A 96 0.54 -15.03 -5.81
C GLY A 96 1.78 -15.32 -6.67
N LEU A 97 2.51 -16.40 -6.38
CA LEU A 97 3.66 -16.83 -7.18
C LEU A 97 3.24 -17.19 -8.60
N VAL A 98 2.19 -17.99 -8.75
CA VAL A 98 1.65 -18.41 -10.06
C VAL A 98 1.18 -17.20 -10.88
N VAL A 99 0.47 -16.26 -10.25
CA VAL A 99 -0.02 -15.05 -10.93
C VAL A 99 1.13 -14.13 -11.34
N ASN A 100 2.16 -13.97 -10.50
CA ASN A 100 3.33 -13.16 -10.85
C ASN A 100 4.13 -13.78 -11.99
N ALA A 101 4.35 -15.10 -11.98
CA ALA A 101 4.99 -15.81 -13.07
C ALA A 101 4.17 -15.72 -14.36
N GLY A 102 2.84 -15.91 -14.26
CA GLY A 102 1.91 -15.73 -15.37
C GLY A 102 1.92 -14.32 -15.95
N SER A 103 1.95 -13.29 -15.10
CA SER A 103 2.03 -11.89 -15.52
C SER A 103 3.33 -11.59 -16.26
N ALA A 104 4.47 -12.13 -15.79
CA ALA A 104 5.75 -12.01 -16.50
C ALA A 104 5.69 -12.68 -17.88
N LEU A 105 5.08 -13.87 -17.97
CA LEU A 105 4.88 -14.56 -19.23
C LEU A 105 3.99 -13.78 -20.20
N VAL A 106 2.90 -13.16 -19.71
CA VAL A 106 2.04 -12.29 -20.53
C VAL A 106 2.84 -11.13 -21.13
N VAL A 107 3.66 -10.45 -20.34
CA VAL A 107 4.50 -9.33 -20.81
C VAL A 107 5.50 -9.80 -21.87
N VAL A 108 6.10 -10.98 -21.69
CA VAL A 108 7.01 -11.60 -22.68
C VAL A 108 6.24 -11.95 -23.97
N MET A 109 5.08 -12.59 -23.88
CA MET A 109 4.27 -12.91 -25.05
C MET A 109 3.84 -11.68 -25.84
N VAL A 110 3.42 -10.63 -25.14
CA VAL A 110 3.07 -9.34 -25.76
C VAL A 110 4.27 -8.75 -26.52
N ALA A 111 5.49 -8.85 -25.99
CA ALA A 111 6.70 -8.39 -26.68
C ALA A 111 6.93 -9.07 -28.03
N HIS A 112 6.45 -10.30 -28.22
CA HIS A 112 6.50 -11.02 -29.49
C HIS A 112 5.37 -10.66 -30.47
N LEU A 113 4.24 -10.14 -29.94
CA LEU A 113 3.04 -9.85 -30.73
C LEU A 113 3.00 -8.39 -31.24
N VAL A 114 3.75 -7.47 -30.61
CA VAL A 114 3.69 -6.04 -30.95
C VAL A 114 5.01 -5.51 -31.50
N THR A 115 4.98 -4.32 -32.09
CA THR A 115 6.20 -3.61 -32.52
C THR A 115 6.97 -3.08 -31.30
N ALA A 116 8.28 -2.83 -31.43
CA ALA A 116 9.10 -2.27 -30.34
C ALA A 116 8.53 -0.92 -29.84
N ARG A 117 8.03 -0.06 -30.74
CA ARG A 117 7.39 1.19 -30.37
C ARG A 117 6.12 1.00 -29.55
N SER A 118 5.26 0.06 -29.96
CA SER A 118 4.04 -0.27 -29.22
C SER A 118 4.36 -0.90 -27.86
N TYR A 119 5.41 -1.72 -27.77
CA TYR A 119 5.87 -2.32 -26.53
C TYR A 119 6.37 -1.24 -25.55
N GLY A 120 7.11 -0.25 -26.02
CA GLY A 120 7.51 0.90 -25.23
C GLY A 120 6.32 1.72 -24.69
N ALA A 121 5.31 1.97 -25.54
CA ALA A 121 4.07 2.62 -25.13
C ALA A 121 3.30 1.81 -24.06
N ILE A 122 3.19 0.51 -24.24
CA ILE A 122 2.60 -0.40 -23.23
C ILE A 122 3.34 -0.29 -21.90
N ALA A 123 4.67 -0.29 -21.92
CA ALA A 123 5.47 -0.21 -20.70
C ALA A 123 5.32 1.13 -19.97
N GLN A 124 5.20 2.25 -20.70
CA GLN A 124 4.90 3.57 -20.10
C GLN A 124 3.52 3.57 -19.43
N LEU A 125 2.48 3.08 -20.12
CA LEU A 125 1.13 2.99 -19.58
C LEU A 125 1.08 2.07 -18.37
N LEU A 126 1.79 0.95 -18.40
CA LEU A 126 1.90 0.02 -17.27
C LEU A 126 2.64 0.68 -16.09
N GLY A 127 3.66 1.49 -16.36
CA GLY A 127 4.34 2.29 -15.33
C GLY A 127 3.39 3.27 -14.64
N LEU A 128 2.55 3.98 -15.38
CA LEU A 128 1.51 4.85 -14.82
C LEU A 128 0.49 4.06 -14.00
N PHE A 129 0.03 2.92 -14.51
CA PHE A 129 -0.85 2.02 -13.78
C PHE A 129 -0.26 1.64 -12.41
N PHE A 130 1.01 1.23 -12.36
CA PHE A 130 1.66 0.88 -11.10
C PHE A 130 1.78 2.05 -10.14
N ILE A 131 2.14 3.24 -10.62
CA ILE A 131 2.23 4.43 -9.77
C ILE A 131 0.88 4.72 -9.10
N LEU A 132 -0.21 4.70 -9.86
CA LEU A 132 -1.55 5.03 -9.37
C LEU A 132 -2.22 3.89 -8.60
N SER A 133 -1.89 2.63 -8.89
CA SER A 133 -2.47 1.47 -8.21
C SER A 133 -1.79 1.16 -6.87
N MET A 134 -0.50 1.48 -6.70
CA MET A 134 0.23 1.20 -5.45
C MET A 134 -0.46 1.71 -4.18
N PRO A 135 -1.05 2.90 -4.13
CA PRO A 135 -1.84 3.36 -3.00
C PRO A 135 -3.00 2.44 -2.59
N GLY A 136 -3.53 1.64 -3.52
CA GLY A 136 -4.57 0.64 -3.22
C GLY A 136 -4.14 -0.39 -2.17
N SER A 137 -2.84 -0.68 -2.08
CA SER A 137 -2.30 -1.55 -1.03
C SER A 137 -2.44 -0.95 0.37
N ALA A 138 -2.32 0.38 0.52
CA ALA A 138 -2.59 1.06 1.80
C ALA A 138 -4.08 0.97 2.17
N VAL A 139 -4.97 1.08 1.17
CA VAL A 139 -6.42 0.91 1.36
C VAL A 139 -6.74 -0.51 1.85
N LEU A 140 -6.18 -1.54 1.20
CA LEU A 140 -6.35 -2.94 1.59
C LEU A 140 -6.01 -3.15 3.06
N VAL A 141 -4.84 -2.66 3.49
CA VAL A 141 -4.37 -2.79 4.87
C VAL A 141 -5.24 -2.00 5.84
N GLY A 142 -5.64 -0.79 5.46
CA GLY A 142 -6.58 0.02 6.25
C GLY A 142 -7.89 -0.72 6.51
N VAL A 143 -8.44 -1.37 5.47
CA VAL A 143 -9.65 -2.20 5.57
C VAL A 143 -9.44 -3.38 6.53
N VAL A 144 -8.36 -4.15 6.34
CA VAL A 144 -8.05 -5.31 7.22
C VAL A 144 -8.02 -4.88 8.68
N ARG A 145 -7.31 -3.81 8.99
CA ARG A 145 -7.18 -3.30 10.37
C ARG A 145 -8.50 -2.88 10.96
N ARG A 146 -9.21 -2.01 10.24
CA ARG A 146 -10.46 -1.46 10.76
C ARG A 146 -11.51 -2.54 10.97
N VAL A 147 -11.66 -3.45 10.01
CA VAL A 147 -12.61 -4.56 10.11
C VAL A 147 -12.24 -5.49 11.27
N THR A 148 -10.96 -5.84 11.42
CA THR A 148 -10.51 -6.69 12.54
C THR A 148 -10.74 -6.01 13.89
N ALA A 149 -10.46 -4.69 14.00
CA ALA A 149 -10.71 -3.93 15.23
C ALA A 149 -12.20 -3.89 15.58
N LEU A 150 -13.08 -3.55 14.63
CA LEU A 150 -14.53 -3.50 14.85
C LEU A 150 -15.11 -4.86 15.26
N ARG A 151 -14.57 -5.95 14.73
CA ARG A 151 -14.99 -7.32 15.12
C ARG A 151 -14.60 -7.66 16.56
N LYS A 152 -13.39 -7.29 16.98
CA LYS A 152 -12.92 -7.55 18.37
C LYS A 152 -13.82 -6.92 19.43
N ILE A 153 -14.39 -5.74 19.13
CA ILE A 153 -15.30 -5.02 20.05
C ILE A 153 -16.78 -5.39 19.85
N GLY A 154 -17.09 -6.44 19.08
CA GLY A 154 -18.47 -6.94 18.91
C GLY A 154 -19.38 -6.07 18.03
N HIS A 155 -18.87 -5.03 17.35
CA HIS A 155 -19.64 -4.09 16.54
C HIS A 155 -19.78 -4.52 15.06
N GLY A 156 -20.24 -5.75 14.81
CA GLY A 156 -20.44 -6.29 13.46
C GLY A 156 -21.30 -5.42 12.55
N ASP A 157 -22.37 -4.82 13.07
CA ASP A 157 -23.30 -3.95 12.31
C ASP A 157 -22.64 -2.67 11.81
N ARG A 158 -21.66 -2.12 12.57
CA ARG A 158 -20.92 -0.94 12.16
C ARG A 158 -19.97 -1.24 10.99
N VAL A 159 -19.46 -2.48 10.88
CA VAL A 159 -18.59 -2.87 9.77
C VAL A 159 -19.28 -2.72 8.44
N HIS A 160 -20.53 -3.20 8.31
CA HIS A 160 -21.27 -3.14 7.04
C HIS A 160 -21.46 -1.69 6.57
N ARG A 161 -21.89 -0.81 7.47
CA ARG A 161 -22.08 0.63 7.16
C ARG A 161 -20.76 1.31 6.77
N TRP A 162 -19.68 1.01 7.52
CA TRP A 162 -18.37 1.57 7.23
C TRP A 162 -17.83 1.09 5.87
N VAL A 163 -17.94 -0.20 5.56
CA VAL A 163 -17.53 -0.78 4.27
C VAL A 163 -18.31 -0.15 3.12
N ALA A 164 -19.63 0.00 3.27
CA ALA A 164 -20.46 0.67 2.26
C ALA A 164 -20.05 2.13 2.04
N SER A 165 -19.63 2.84 3.10
CA SER A 165 -19.10 4.20 2.99
C SER A 165 -17.76 4.23 2.24
N VAL A 166 -16.83 3.33 2.56
CA VAL A 166 -15.53 3.20 1.85
C VAL A 166 -15.76 2.92 0.36
N HIS A 167 -16.66 1.98 0.02
CA HIS A 167 -16.98 1.69 -1.38
C HIS A 167 -17.54 2.93 -2.11
N ARG A 168 -18.45 3.68 -1.49
CA ARG A 168 -19.01 4.91 -2.10
C ARG A 168 -17.90 5.94 -2.37
N ILE A 169 -16.97 6.13 -1.42
CA ILE A 169 -15.86 7.07 -1.57
C ILE A 169 -14.94 6.63 -2.68
N VAL A 170 -14.53 5.36 -2.71
CA VAL A 170 -13.65 4.82 -3.75
C VAL A 170 -14.32 4.87 -5.12
N LEU A 171 -15.63 4.56 -5.20
CA LEU A 171 -16.40 4.70 -6.45
C LEU A 171 -16.52 6.15 -6.91
N ALA A 172 -16.72 7.09 -5.99
CA ALA A 172 -16.74 8.52 -6.32
C ALA A 172 -15.37 9.00 -6.80
N ALA A 173 -14.28 8.55 -6.15
CA ALA A 173 -12.91 8.83 -6.57
C ALA A 173 -12.61 8.25 -7.96
N LEU A 174 -13.01 7.00 -8.23
CA LEU A 174 -12.89 6.36 -9.54
C LEU A 174 -13.68 7.12 -10.61
N ALA A 175 -14.92 7.54 -10.32
CA ALA A 175 -15.71 8.33 -11.26
C ALA A 175 -15.03 9.68 -11.57
N LEU A 176 -14.49 10.34 -10.54
CA LEU A 176 -13.74 11.58 -10.70
C LEU A 176 -12.45 11.36 -11.51
N GLU A 177 -11.71 10.28 -11.23
CA GLU A 177 -10.52 9.88 -11.99
C GLU A 177 -10.85 9.68 -13.47
N ILE A 178 -11.90 8.92 -13.78
CA ILE A 178 -12.35 8.69 -15.16
C ILE A 178 -12.66 10.00 -15.87
N VAL A 179 -13.37 10.94 -15.21
CA VAL A 179 -13.69 12.26 -15.80
C VAL A 179 -12.43 13.07 -16.05
N ILE A 180 -11.52 13.14 -15.08
CA ILE A 180 -10.25 13.88 -15.20
C ILE A 180 -9.41 13.28 -16.34
N VAL A 181 -9.27 11.96 -16.36
CA VAL A 181 -8.47 11.28 -17.39
C VAL A 181 -9.12 11.43 -18.77
N TRP A 182 -10.43 11.34 -18.88
CA TRP A 182 -11.15 11.55 -20.14
C TRP A 182 -10.87 12.93 -20.73
N ILE A 183 -10.82 13.96 -19.87
CA ILE A 183 -10.47 15.33 -20.30
C ILE A 183 -8.99 15.43 -20.69
N LEU A 184 -8.10 14.77 -19.94
CA LEU A 184 -6.65 14.94 -20.06
C LEU A 184 -5.98 13.90 -20.96
N GLN A 185 -6.67 12.82 -21.42
CA GLN A 185 -6.06 11.70 -22.14
C GLN A 185 -5.24 12.13 -23.35
N GLY A 186 -5.72 13.08 -24.15
CA GLY A 186 -4.98 13.59 -25.31
C GLY A 186 -3.74 14.41 -24.93
N TRP A 187 -3.78 15.10 -23.80
CA TRP A 187 -2.60 15.78 -23.25
C TRP A 187 -1.59 14.76 -22.71
N ILE A 188 -2.03 13.78 -21.91
CA ILE A 188 -1.18 12.69 -21.38
C ILE A 188 -0.50 11.93 -22.53
N ALA A 189 -1.27 11.55 -23.57
CA ALA A 189 -0.73 10.84 -24.71
C ALA A 189 0.38 11.64 -25.44
N ARG A 190 0.20 12.95 -25.61
CA ARG A 190 1.21 13.82 -26.21
C ARG A 190 2.45 13.95 -25.33
N GLU A 191 2.26 14.16 -24.02
CA GLU A 191 3.37 14.25 -23.07
C GLU A 191 4.20 12.98 -22.98
N LEU A 192 3.57 11.82 -23.14
CA LEU A 192 4.25 10.52 -23.15
C LEU A 192 4.72 10.09 -24.53
N SER A 193 4.54 10.92 -25.56
CA SER A 193 4.88 10.57 -26.96
C SER A 193 4.27 9.24 -27.44
N LEU A 194 3.05 8.94 -26.95
CA LEU A 194 2.35 7.73 -27.34
C LEU A 194 1.87 7.80 -28.80
N PRO A 195 1.75 6.65 -29.49
CA PRO A 195 1.26 6.60 -30.87
C PRO A 195 -0.14 7.17 -31.04
N ASN A 196 -0.99 7.00 -30.04
CA ASN A 196 -2.35 7.52 -29.94
C ASN A 196 -2.76 7.61 -28.45
N ASP A 197 -3.89 8.23 -28.17
CA ASP A 197 -4.49 8.33 -26.83
C ASP A 197 -5.30 7.11 -26.44
N GLN A 198 -5.53 6.19 -27.38
CA GLN A 198 -6.27 4.95 -27.14
C GLN A 198 -5.54 4.09 -26.11
N GLY A 199 -6.26 3.75 -25.06
CA GLY A 199 -5.73 2.94 -23.96
C GLY A 199 -5.30 3.77 -22.74
N VAL A 200 -5.08 5.09 -22.82
CA VAL A 200 -4.75 5.94 -21.67
C VAL A 200 -5.88 5.92 -20.66
N LEU A 201 -7.10 6.25 -21.08
CA LEU A 201 -8.28 6.21 -20.21
C LEU A 201 -8.49 4.83 -19.61
N THR A 202 -8.37 3.78 -20.43
CA THR A 202 -8.66 2.41 -20.02
C THR A 202 -7.67 1.92 -18.97
N ILE A 203 -6.35 2.18 -19.15
CA ILE A 203 -5.32 1.72 -18.22
C ILE A 203 -5.35 2.49 -16.90
N LEU A 204 -5.66 3.80 -16.95
CA LEU A 204 -5.77 4.61 -15.75
C LEU A 204 -7.06 4.27 -14.99
N ALA A 205 -8.20 4.06 -15.67
CA ALA A 205 -9.40 3.56 -15.03
C ALA A 205 -9.17 2.17 -14.38
N ALA A 206 -8.32 1.32 -14.95
CA ALA A 206 -7.95 0.05 -14.33
C ALA A 206 -7.24 0.24 -13.00
N SER A 207 -6.43 1.32 -12.82
CA SER A 207 -5.79 1.60 -11.53
C SER A 207 -6.80 1.97 -10.43
N GLY A 208 -7.84 2.72 -10.76
CA GLY A 208 -8.92 3.03 -9.84
C GLY A 208 -9.77 1.80 -9.50
N VAL A 209 -10.05 0.92 -10.50
CA VAL A 209 -10.71 -0.38 -10.28
C VAL A 209 -9.88 -1.27 -9.35
N TRP A 210 -8.54 -1.29 -9.50
CA TRP A 210 -7.64 -1.96 -8.58
C TRP A 210 -7.77 -1.46 -7.13
N ILE A 211 -7.92 -0.14 -6.91
CA ILE A 211 -8.16 0.41 -5.58
C ILE A 211 -9.48 -0.11 -5.01
N LEU A 212 -10.53 -0.19 -5.84
CA LEU A 212 -11.82 -0.76 -5.44
C LEU A 212 -11.69 -2.25 -5.10
N LEU A 213 -10.98 -3.04 -5.92
CA LEU A 213 -10.67 -4.45 -5.67
C LEU A 213 -9.94 -4.64 -4.34
N SER A 214 -9.03 -3.71 -4.00
CA SER A 214 -8.26 -3.74 -2.75
C SER A 214 -9.14 -3.67 -1.51
N VAL A 215 -10.31 -3.00 -1.57
CA VAL A 215 -11.29 -2.98 -0.47
C VAL A 215 -11.87 -4.38 -0.23
N ASP A 216 -12.34 -5.04 -1.28
CA ASP A 216 -12.98 -6.36 -1.16
C ASP A 216 -11.96 -7.45 -0.78
N ARG A 217 -10.74 -7.40 -1.33
CA ARG A 217 -9.63 -8.27 -0.89
C ARG A 217 -9.26 -8.04 0.55
N GLY A 218 -9.27 -6.80 1.03
CA GLY A 218 -9.08 -6.46 2.44
C GLY A 218 -10.16 -7.10 3.33
N LEU A 219 -11.41 -7.15 2.87
CA LEU A 219 -12.49 -7.86 3.59
C LEU A 219 -12.23 -9.37 3.67
N LEU A 220 -11.89 -10.02 2.56
CA LEU A 220 -11.55 -11.44 2.55
C LEU A 220 -10.39 -11.77 3.50
N GLN A 221 -9.36 -10.93 3.52
CA GLN A 221 -8.23 -11.08 4.46
C GLN A 221 -8.65 -10.89 5.92
N ALA A 222 -9.48 -9.89 6.22
CA ALA A 222 -9.99 -9.67 7.57
C ALA A 222 -10.85 -10.83 8.07
N HIS A 223 -11.49 -11.57 7.14
CA HIS A 223 -12.23 -12.80 7.42
C HIS A 223 -11.34 -14.06 7.51
N ARG A 224 -10.05 -13.95 7.14
CA ARG A 224 -9.13 -15.10 7.01
C ARG A 224 -9.59 -16.12 5.96
N ASP A 225 -10.41 -15.68 4.98
CA ASP A 225 -10.80 -16.55 3.87
C ASP A 225 -9.71 -16.54 2.79
N TYR A 226 -8.59 -17.14 3.13
CA TYR A 226 -7.41 -17.18 2.26
C TYR A 226 -7.64 -18.04 1.01
N ARG A 227 -8.57 -18.99 1.06
CA ARG A 227 -8.92 -19.79 -0.13
C ARG A 227 -9.68 -18.95 -1.15
N ALA A 228 -10.69 -18.21 -0.71
CA ALA A 228 -11.42 -17.29 -1.58
C ALA A 228 -10.49 -16.24 -2.19
N LEU A 229 -9.57 -15.70 -1.38
CA LEU A 229 -8.57 -14.75 -1.86
C LEU A 229 -7.63 -15.37 -2.92
N ALA A 230 -7.14 -16.59 -2.68
CA ALA A 230 -6.29 -17.32 -3.64
C ALA A 230 -7.00 -17.57 -4.98
N VAL A 231 -8.27 -18.01 -4.93
CA VAL A 231 -9.10 -18.21 -6.13
C VAL A 231 -9.32 -16.89 -6.86
N ASN A 232 -9.56 -15.79 -6.15
CA ASN A 232 -9.70 -14.47 -6.77
C ASN A 232 -8.42 -14.02 -7.47
N LEU A 233 -7.24 -14.23 -6.87
CA LEU A 233 -5.95 -13.94 -7.48
C LEU A 233 -5.73 -14.75 -8.76
N LEU A 234 -5.94 -16.07 -8.69
CA LEU A 234 -5.77 -16.96 -9.86
C LEU A 234 -6.73 -16.60 -10.99
N MET A 235 -7.97 -16.25 -10.66
CA MET A 235 -8.95 -15.82 -11.64
C MET A 235 -8.51 -14.51 -12.32
N GLU A 236 -8.09 -13.49 -11.54
CA GLU A 236 -7.55 -12.25 -12.11
C GLU A 236 -6.40 -12.54 -13.07
N GLY A 237 -5.40 -13.32 -12.64
CA GLY A 237 -4.23 -13.66 -13.46
C GLY A 237 -4.61 -14.39 -14.74
N SER A 238 -5.57 -15.34 -14.66
CA SER A 238 -6.07 -16.09 -15.80
C SER A 238 -6.83 -15.22 -16.80
N VAL A 239 -7.77 -14.39 -16.32
CA VAL A 239 -8.52 -13.45 -17.16
C VAL A 239 -7.57 -12.43 -17.79
N LYS A 240 -6.58 -11.92 -17.03
CA LYS A 240 -5.54 -11.02 -17.53
C LYS A 240 -4.77 -11.66 -18.68
N ALA A 241 -4.31 -12.89 -18.51
CA ALA A 241 -3.56 -13.59 -19.55
C ALA A 241 -4.40 -13.78 -20.82
N VAL A 242 -5.63 -14.28 -20.69
CA VAL A 242 -6.53 -14.53 -21.82
C VAL A 242 -6.91 -13.21 -22.52
N CYS A 243 -7.34 -12.20 -21.79
CA CYS A 243 -7.81 -10.95 -22.39
C CYS A 243 -6.66 -10.15 -23.01
N VAL A 244 -5.53 -10.00 -22.31
CA VAL A 244 -4.39 -9.23 -22.82
C VAL A 244 -3.83 -9.88 -24.07
N ILE A 245 -3.53 -11.19 -24.01
CA ILE A 245 -2.97 -11.91 -25.18
C ILE A 245 -4.00 -11.94 -26.30
N GLY A 246 -5.28 -12.23 -26.00
CA GLY A 246 -6.34 -12.28 -26.99
C GLY A 246 -6.54 -10.95 -27.72
N PHE A 247 -6.70 -9.83 -27.00
CA PHE A 247 -6.91 -8.52 -27.63
C PHE A 247 -5.68 -8.04 -28.41
N VAL A 248 -4.48 -8.32 -27.91
CA VAL A 248 -3.25 -7.98 -28.64
C VAL A 248 -3.10 -8.85 -29.91
N ALA A 249 -3.40 -10.15 -29.83
CA ALA A 249 -3.30 -11.07 -30.96
C ALA A 249 -4.27 -10.75 -32.11
N ILE A 250 -5.46 -10.22 -31.80
CA ILE A 250 -6.41 -9.74 -32.83
C ILE A 250 -6.06 -8.36 -33.40
N GLY A 251 -4.89 -7.81 -33.03
CA GLY A 251 -4.36 -6.59 -33.63
C GLY A 251 -4.70 -5.29 -32.92
N MET A 252 -5.33 -5.30 -31.73
CA MET A 252 -5.66 -4.08 -30.99
C MET A 252 -4.43 -3.39 -30.37
N GLY A 253 -3.26 -4.03 -30.37
CA GLY A 253 -1.99 -3.43 -29.93
C GLY A 253 -2.04 -2.84 -28.51
N VAL A 254 -1.66 -1.56 -28.36
CA VAL A 254 -1.62 -0.85 -27.08
C VAL A 254 -2.99 -0.78 -26.40
N SER A 255 -4.04 -0.48 -27.17
CA SER A 255 -5.42 -0.40 -26.66
C SER A 255 -5.92 -1.75 -26.17
N GLY A 256 -5.57 -2.83 -26.89
CA GLY A 256 -5.92 -4.20 -26.51
C GLY A 256 -5.25 -4.62 -25.21
N TYR A 257 -3.99 -4.24 -25.02
CA TYR A 257 -3.29 -4.45 -23.75
C TYR A 257 -3.99 -3.74 -22.59
N ALA A 258 -4.27 -2.44 -22.75
CA ALA A 258 -4.94 -1.64 -21.74
C ALA A 258 -6.34 -2.19 -21.40
N LEU A 259 -7.12 -2.56 -22.43
CA LEU A 259 -8.43 -3.16 -22.26
C LEU A 259 -8.37 -4.52 -21.54
N GLY A 260 -7.38 -5.35 -21.87
CA GLY A 260 -7.18 -6.63 -21.20
C GLY A 260 -6.90 -6.49 -19.71
N ILE A 261 -6.06 -5.52 -19.32
CA ILE A 261 -5.85 -5.18 -17.90
C ILE A 261 -7.16 -4.71 -17.27
N PHE A 262 -7.85 -3.73 -17.87
CA PHE A 262 -9.10 -3.19 -17.32
C PHE A 262 -10.17 -4.27 -17.11
N VAL A 263 -10.39 -5.13 -18.10
CA VAL A 263 -11.35 -6.23 -18.01
C VAL A 263 -10.97 -7.20 -16.90
N SER A 264 -9.69 -7.54 -16.76
CA SER A 264 -9.23 -8.44 -15.69
C SER A 264 -9.46 -7.85 -14.29
N GLU A 265 -9.16 -6.56 -14.10
CA GLU A 265 -9.38 -5.88 -12.81
C GLU A 265 -10.87 -5.76 -12.49
N LEU A 266 -11.71 -5.46 -13.50
CA LEU A 266 -13.16 -5.38 -13.34
C LEU A 266 -13.77 -6.74 -12.96
N VAL A 267 -13.41 -7.81 -13.68
CA VAL A 267 -13.89 -9.17 -13.39
C VAL A 267 -13.42 -9.62 -12.01
N ALA A 268 -12.16 -9.34 -11.65
CA ALA A 268 -11.63 -9.64 -10.32
C ALA A 268 -12.37 -8.90 -9.22
N THR A 269 -12.72 -7.62 -9.45
CA THR A 269 -13.49 -6.80 -8.50
C THR A 269 -14.89 -7.35 -8.28
N VAL A 270 -15.62 -7.66 -9.37
CA VAL A 270 -16.96 -8.26 -9.27
C VAL A 270 -16.91 -9.60 -8.53
N HIS A 271 -15.94 -10.43 -8.84
CA HIS A 271 -15.76 -11.73 -8.18
C HIS A 271 -15.36 -11.58 -6.71
N ALA A 272 -14.42 -10.68 -6.37
CA ALA A 272 -14.04 -10.41 -4.99
C ALA A 272 -15.25 -9.90 -4.17
N ARG A 273 -16.05 -9.00 -4.76
CA ARG A 273 -17.29 -8.49 -4.17
C ARG A 273 -18.30 -9.59 -3.89
N TRP A 274 -18.49 -10.49 -4.86
CA TRP A 274 -19.37 -11.64 -4.69
C TRP A 274 -18.89 -12.59 -3.58
N LEU A 275 -17.59 -12.90 -3.52
CA LEU A 275 -17.00 -13.70 -2.46
C LEU A 275 -17.16 -13.01 -1.09
N ALA A 276 -16.84 -11.72 -1.00
CA ALA A 276 -16.97 -10.95 0.23
C ALA A 276 -18.42 -10.88 0.73
N SER A 277 -19.41 -10.75 -0.18
CA SER A 277 -20.83 -10.74 0.18
C SER A 277 -21.33 -12.09 0.73
N ARG A 278 -20.75 -13.19 0.28
CA ARG A 278 -21.05 -14.53 0.80
C ARG A 278 -20.42 -14.80 2.17
N ALA A 279 -19.19 -14.33 2.34
CA ALA A 279 -18.48 -14.43 3.61
C ALA A 279 -19.13 -13.54 4.69
N TRP A 280 -19.89 -12.52 4.26
CA TRP A 280 -20.57 -11.58 5.13
C TRP A 280 -22.05 -11.46 4.74
N PRO A 281 -22.90 -12.44 5.03
CA PRO A 281 -24.33 -12.27 4.86
C PRO A 281 -24.74 -11.05 5.69
N ALA A 282 -25.48 -10.12 5.04
CA ALA A 282 -26.13 -9.02 5.75
C ALA A 282 -26.82 -9.63 6.96
N SER A 283 -26.47 -9.14 8.16
CA SER A 283 -26.93 -9.69 9.43
C SER A 283 -28.41 -10.06 9.34
N THR A 284 -28.74 -11.31 9.06
CA THR A 284 -29.94 -11.87 9.62
C THR A 284 -29.80 -11.56 11.09
N SER A 285 -30.62 -10.65 11.58
CA SER A 285 -30.78 -10.39 12.99
C SER A 285 -30.66 -11.74 13.68
N ILE A 286 -29.50 -12.00 14.32
CA ILE A 286 -29.46 -12.97 15.38
C ILE A 286 -30.40 -12.33 16.40
N SER A 287 -31.71 -12.54 16.20
CA SER A 287 -32.64 -12.58 17.30
C SER A 287 -31.94 -13.50 18.28
N ALA A 288 -31.36 -12.87 19.29
CA ALA A 288 -30.80 -13.58 20.40
C ALA A 288 -31.86 -14.55 20.85
N SER A 289 -31.77 -15.79 20.39
CA SER A 289 -32.10 -16.89 21.22
C SER A 289 -31.07 -16.85 22.36
N VAL A 290 -31.24 -15.87 23.22
CA VAL A 290 -30.86 -15.99 24.61
C VAL A 290 -31.59 -17.23 25.02
N SER A 291 -30.93 -18.36 24.85
CA SER A 291 -31.26 -19.56 25.59
C SER A 291 -31.30 -19.10 27.03
N THR A 292 -32.50 -19.07 27.55
CA THR A 292 -32.79 -18.86 28.95
C THR A 292 -32.07 -19.98 29.69
N SER A 293 -30.74 -19.84 29.82
CA SER A 293 -29.97 -20.60 30.76
C SER A 293 -30.47 -20.18 32.14
N ALA A 294 -30.87 -21.16 32.93
CA ALA A 294 -31.52 -21.09 34.22
C ALA A 294 -31.16 -19.88 35.07
N PRO A 295 -32.14 -19.30 35.81
CA PRO A 295 -31.90 -18.15 36.66
C PRO A 295 -30.78 -18.48 37.65
N ILE A 296 -29.66 -17.73 37.58
CA ILE A 296 -28.61 -17.77 38.61
C ILE A 296 -29.25 -17.34 39.92
N PRO A 297 -29.12 -18.14 41.01
CA PRO A 297 -29.68 -17.81 42.30
C PRO A 297 -29.20 -16.42 42.75
N ALA A 298 -30.14 -15.60 43.23
CA ALA A 298 -29.90 -14.19 43.60
C ALA A 298 -28.91 -14.00 44.77
N ASP A 299 -28.48 -15.05 45.40
CA ASP A 299 -27.64 -14.98 46.62
C ASP A 299 -26.14 -14.84 46.37
N THR A 300 -25.68 -14.87 45.08
CA THR A 300 -24.24 -14.72 44.75
C THR A 300 -23.85 -13.31 44.33
N LEU A 301 -24.79 -12.39 44.27
CA LEU A 301 -24.56 -10.98 43.83
C LEU A 301 -24.34 -9.99 44.97
N ALA A 302 -24.28 -10.43 46.24
CA ALA A 302 -24.14 -9.55 47.40
C ALA A 302 -22.69 -9.38 47.90
N ALA A 303 -21.68 -9.84 47.18
CA ALA A 303 -20.29 -9.65 47.63
C ALA A 303 -19.50 -8.83 46.61
N GLY A 304 -19.57 -7.51 46.80
CA GLY A 304 -18.50 -6.53 46.62
C GLY A 304 -17.93 -6.32 45.24
N ALA A 305 -18.19 -5.18 44.76
CA ALA A 305 -17.26 -4.15 44.34
C ALA A 305 -18.12 -3.06 43.69
N ASP A 306 -18.38 -1.98 44.38
CA ASP A 306 -18.73 -0.71 43.79
C ASP A 306 -17.60 -0.28 42.87
N VAL A 307 -17.60 -0.78 41.64
CA VAL A 307 -16.81 -0.18 40.57
C VAL A 307 -17.58 1.07 40.19
N ASP A 308 -17.09 2.19 40.70
CA ASP A 308 -17.60 3.53 40.44
C ASP A 308 -17.70 3.74 38.92
N GLU A 309 -18.89 3.53 38.35
CA GLU A 309 -19.20 3.80 36.94
C GLU A 309 -18.90 5.26 36.53
N SER A 310 -18.74 6.18 37.50
CA SER A 310 -18.38 7.57 37.26
C SER A 310 -16.91 7.71 36.82
N SER A 311 -16.02 6.81 37.23
CA SER A 311 -14.61 6.80 36.85
C SER A 311 -14.35 6.38 35.39
N VAL A 312 -15.27 5.64 34.79
CA VAL A 312 -15.20 5.21 33.40
C VAL A 312 -15.69 6.32 32.44
N ARG A 313 -16.58 7.20 32.92
CA ARG A 313 -17.15 8.30 32.10
C ARG A 313 -16.25 9.53 31.97
N ASN A 314 -15.25 9.69 32.81
CA ASN A 314 -14.38 10.90 32.88
C ASN A 314 -13.03 10.76 32.16
N ARG A 315 -12.84 9.75 31.24
CA ARG A 315 -11.68 9.79 30.36
C ARG A 315 -11.85 10.92 29.35
N ALA A 316 -10.95 11.90 29.47
CA ALA A 316 -10.96 13.16 28.73
C ALA A 316 -11.18 12.97 27.21
N PRO A 317 -12.05 13.78 26.58
CA PRO A 317 -12.35 13.71 25.14
C PRO A 317 -11.12 13.95 24.21
N GLY A 318 -10.00 14.39 24.77
CA GLY A 318 -8.75 14.62 24.02
C GLY A 318 -8.00 13.37 23.57
N SER A 319 -8.19 12.21 24.22
CA SER A 319 -7.41 11.00 23.89
C SER A 319 -7.87 10.33 22.57
N SER A 320 -9.17 10.35 22.26
CA SER A 320 -9.69 9.72 21.04
C SER A 320 -9.35 10.51 19.77
N GLU A 321 -9.28 11.82 19.85
CA GLU A 321 -8.93 12.69 18.73
C GLU A 321 -7.43 12.63 18.41
N ALA A 322 -6.58 12.55 19.42
CA ALA A 322 -5.15 12.36 19.26
C ALA A 322 -4.83 11.02 18.56
N VAL A 323 -5.49 9.93 18.98
CA VAL A 323 -5.33 8.61 18.36
C VAL A 323 -5.83 8.62 16.89
N ARG A 324 -6.96 9.28 16.61
CA ARG A 324 -7.47 9.45 15.26
C ARG A 324 -6.48 10.20 14.35
N ARG A 325 -5.93 11.31 14.82
CA ARG A 325 -4.93 12.12 14.06
C ARG A 325 -3.67 11.30 13.76
N VAL A 326 -3.18 10.55 14.73
CA VAL A 326 -2.01 9.66 14.54
C VAL A 326 -2.29 8.61 13.49
N LEU A 327 -3.45 7.95 13.54
CA LEU A 327 -3.81 6.91 12.57
C LEU A 327 -3.96 7.45 11.14
N ILE A 328 -4.62 8.60 10.98
CA ILE A 328 -4.76 9.26 9.66
C ILE A 328 -3.38 9.62 9.12
N ALA A 329 -2.49 10.17 9.93
CA ALA A 329 -1.15 10.52 9.50
C ALA A 329 -0.30 9.30 9.12
N ASP A 330 -0.47 8.14 9.78
CA ASP A 330 0.21 6.89 9.41
C ASP A 330 -0.27 6.34 8.07
N VAL A 331 -1.59 6.31 7.87
CA VAL A 331 -2.19 5.84 6.61
C VAL A 331 -1.80 6.76 5.46
N SER A 332 -1.84 8.08 5.67
CA SER A 332 -1.44 9.06 4.66
C SER A 332 0.05 8.96 4.31
N ALA A 333 0.92 8.79 5.32
CA ALA A 333 2.35 8.59 5.09
C ALA A 333 2.62 7.31 4.27
N ALA A 334 1.94 6.21 4.61
CA ALA A 334 2.05 4.98 3.86
C ALA A 334 1.55 5.14 2.41
N PHE A 335 0.40 5.79 2.22
CA PHE A 335 -0.17 6.07 0.90
C PHE A 335 0.81 6.87 0.01
N ILE A 336 1.34 7.98 0.53
CA ILE A 336 2.32 8.81 -0.18
C ILE A 336 3.61 8.03 -0.42
N GLY A 337 4.13 7.32 0.60
CA GLY A 337 5.34 6.53 0.48
C GLY A 337 5.26 5.46 -0.61
N LEU A 338 4.10 4.79 -0.75
CA LEU A 338 3.87 3.80 -1.79
C LEU A 338 3.78 4.42 -3.18
N ALA A 339 3.11 5.56 -3.32
CA ALA A 339 3.08 6.29 -4.59
C ALA A 339 4.48 6.72 -5.03
N LEU A 340 5.31 7.20 -4.10
CA LEU A 340 6.71 7.58 -4.37
C LEU A 340 7.58 6.37 -4.74
N LEU A 341 7.39 5.21 -4.08
CA LEU A 341 8.05 3.97 -4.49
C LEU A 341 7.63 3.53 -5.89
N GLY A 342 6.33 3.63 -6.21
CA GLY A 342 5.82 3.38 -7.57
C GLY A 342 6.45 4.31 -8.61
N LEU A 343 6.62 5.58 -8.27
CA LEU A 343 7.30 6.55 -9.12
C LEU A 343 8.77 6.18 -9.31
N LEU A 344 9.52 5.95 -8.24
CA LEU A 344 10.92 5.52 -8.28
C LEU A 344 11.14 4.27 -9.11
N GLN A 345 10.18 3.35 -9.09
CA GLN A 345 10.24 2.11 -9.87
C GLN A 345 10.01 2.31 -11.36
N ASN A 346 9.27 3.34 -11.79
CA ASN A 346 8.76 3.43 -13.15
C ASN A 346 9.15 4.72 -13.90
N VAL A 347 9.73 5.70 -13.21
CA VAL A 347 10.09 6.99 -13.80
C VAL A 347 11.07 6.85 -14.97
N ASP A 348 11.97 5.89 -14.90
CA ASP A 348 12.96 5.58 -15.94
C ASP A 348 12.32 5.25 -17.29
N VAL A 349 11.36 4.32 -17.29
CA VAL A 349 10.63 3.90 -18.51
C VAL A 349 9.74 5.00 -19.04
N ILE A 350 9.06 5.71 -18.15
CA ILE A 350 8.12 6.77 -18.53
C ILE A 350 8.88 7.93 -19.20
N LEU A 351 9.96 8.42 -18.58
CA LEU A 351 10.72 9.54 -19.11
C LEU A 351 11.54 9.16 -20.33
N LEU A 352 12.16 7.98 -20.36
CA LEU A 352 12.87 7.54 -21.55
C LEU A 352 11.92 7.41 -22.74
N GLY A 353 10.75 6.80 -22.55
CA GLY A 353 9.76 6.66 -23.61
C GLY A 353 9.24 8.00 -24.13
N ARG A 354 9.15 9.04 -23.26
CA ARG A 354 8.84 10.40 -23.65
C ARG A 354 9.95 11.05 -24.49
N LEU A 355 11.21 10.86 -24.08
CA LEU A 355 12.37 11.52 -24.69
C LEU A 355 12.87 10.82 -25.95
N ASP A 356 12.77 9.49 -25.98
CA ASP A 356 13.18 8.66 -27.13
C ASP A 356 12.24 7.46 -27.30
N HIS A 357 11.17 7.69 -28.06
CA HIS A 357 10.19 6.65 -28.36
C HIS A 357 10.72 5.50 -29.25
N GLN A 358 11.87 5.68 -29.93
CA GLN A 358 12.46 4.61 -30.76
C GLN A 358 13.14 3.56 -29.91
N ASN A 359 13.85 3.96 -28.88
CA ASN A 359 14.51 3.07 -27.92
C ASN A 359 13.62 2.63 -26.75
N ALA A 360 12.42 3.21 -26.59
CA ALA A 360 11.51 2.96 -25.49
C ALA A 360 11.20 1.46 -25.32
N GLY A 361 10.97 0.73 -26.42
CA GLY A 361 10.66 -0.69 -26.37
C GLY A 361 11.82 -1.55 -25.92
N ALA A 362 13.02 -1.27 -26.40
CA ALA A 362 14.22 -1.99 -25.98
C ALA A 362 14.55 -1.72 -24.51
N TYR A 363 14.42 -0.46 -24.07
CA TYR A 363 14.58 -0.11 -22.65
C TYR A 363 13.50 -0.76 -21.77
N ALA A 364 12.26 -0.78 -22.22
CA ALA A 364 11.18 -1.46 -21.52
C ALA A 364 11.47 -2.95 -21.29
N ALA A 365 12.07 -3.64 -22.26
CA ALA A 365 12.43 -5.06 -22.11
C ALA A 365 13.46 -5.27 -20.98
N ILE A 366 14.54 -4.49 -20.95
CA ILE A 366 15.52 -4.58 -19.86
C ILE A 366 14.93 -4.14 -18.51
N SER A 367 14.04 -3.15 -18.50
CA SER A 367 13.35 -2.68 -17.31
C SER A 367 12.44 -3.74 -16.71
N VAL A 368 11.62 -4.41 -17.53
CA VAL A 368 10.75 -5.51 -17.08
C VAL A 368 11.59 -6.66 -16.50
N ALA A 369 12.68 -7.06 -17.18
CA ALA A 369 13.57 -8.11 -16.69
C ALA A 369 14.21 -7.73 -15.34
N SER A 370 14.68 -6.50 -15.18
CA SER A 370 15.31 -6.03 -13.94
C SER A 370 14.30 -5.89 -12.79
N LYS A 371 13.08 -5.43 -13.07
CA LYS A 371 12.00 -5.22 -12.07
C LYS A 371 11.44 -6.51 -11.50
N ALA A 372 11.74 -7.67 -12.08
CA ALA A 372 11.42 -8.97 -11.48
C ALA A 372 11.97 -9.08 -10.03
N LEU A 373 13.16 -8.50 -9.76
CA LEU A 373 13.73 -8.43 -8.41
C LEU A 373 12.88 -7.58 -7.47
N VAL A 374 12.35 -6.45 -7.96
CA VAL A 374 11.56 -5.53 -7.14
C VAL A 374 10.24 -6.17 -6.72
N PHE A 375 9.60 -6.95 -7.59
CA PHE A 375 8.41 -7.71 -7.21
C PHE A 375 8.70 -8.76 -6.13
N GLY A 376 9.88 -9.40 -6.18
CA GLY A 376 10.37 -10.26 -5.09
C GLY A 376 10.56 -9.48 -3.78
N ALA A 377 11.17 -8.30 -3.84
CA ALA A 377 11.37 -7.45 -2.66
C ALA A 377 10.04 -6.96 -2.06
N LEU A 378 9.05 -6.61 -2.89
CA LEU A 378 7.72 -6.23 -2.44
C LEU A 378 7.00 -7.37 -1.71
N ALA A 379 7.09 -8.61 -2.25
CA ALA A 379 6.53 -9.79 -1.61
C ALA A 379 7.18 -10.08 -0.24
N LEU A 380 8.51 -9.98 -0.15
CA LEU A 380 9.26 -10.13 1.09
C LEU A 380 8.98 -8.98 2.07
N GLY A 381 8.79 -7.77 1.58
CA GLY A 381 8.44 -6.59 2.37
C GLY A 381 7.09 -6.73 3.07
N ALA A 382 6.12 -7.38 2.42
CA ALA A 382 4.82 -7.67 3.01
C ALA A 382 4.91 -8.59 4.25
N TYR A 383 5.90 -9.47 4.32
CA TYR A 383 6.22 -10.25 5.51
C TYR A 383 7.00 -9.44 6.55
N LEU A 384 8.00 -8.67 6.11
CA LEU A 384 8.93 -7.96 6.99
C LEU A 384 8.23 -6.89 7.84
N LEU A 385 7.26 -6.19 7.29
CA LEU A 385 6.60 -5.07 7.95
C LEU A 385 5.83 -5.47 9.22
N PRO A 386 4.91 -6.47 9.20
CA PRO A 386 4.21 -6.91 10.42
C PRO A 386 5.19 -7.49 11.45
N GLU A 387 6.19 -8.25 11.01
CA GLU A 387 7.19 -8.84 11.89
C GLU A 387 8.04 -7.75 12.60
N ALA A 388 8.43 -6.70 11.87
CA ALA A 388 9.13 -5.55 12.44
C ALA A 388 8.28 -4.85 13.50
N THR A 389 6.99 -4.69 13.24
CA THR A 389 6.05 -4.05 14.15
C THR A 389 5.85 -4.85 15.44
N ILE A 390 5.63 -6.16 15.33
CA ILE A 390 5.42 -7.05 16.48
C ILE A 390 6.65 -7.03 17.38
N ARG A 391 7.83 -7.29 16.81
CA ARG A 391 9.09 -7.33 17.58
C ARG A 391 9.45 -5.99 18.18
N TRP A 392 9.14 -4.91 17.50
CA TRP A 392 9.35 -3.57 18.04
C TRP A 392 8.51 -3.34 19.30
N ASN A 393 7.24 -3.74 19.29
CA ASN A 393 6.34 -3.61 20.44
C ASN A 393 6.73 -4.53 21.61
N GLU A 394 7.32 -5.69 21.32
CA GLU A 394 7.88 -6.62 22.31
C GLU A 394 9.24 -6.15 22.88
N GLY A 395 9.71 -4.99 22.46
CA GLY A 395 11.01 -4.44 22.88
C GLY A 395 12.22 -5.10 22.19
N GLY A 396 12.00 -5.95 21.18
CA GLY A 396 13.02 -6.57 20.35
C GLY A 396 13.27 -5.80 19.05
N HIS A 397 14.14 -6.35 18.19
CA HIS A 397 14.43 -5.81 16.87
C HIS A 397 14.25 -6.87 15.79
N ALA A 398 13.60 -6.52 14.69
CA ALA A 398 13.46 -7.40 13.53
C ALA A 398 14.67 -7.34 12.55
N VAL A 399 15.84 -6.94 13.04
CA VAL A 399 17.05 -6.83 12.19
C VAL A 399 17.42 -8.18 11.57
N ARG A 400 17.30 -9.26 12.34
CA ARG A 400 17.54 -10.61 11.83
C ARG A 400 16.63 -10.95 10.65
N GLN A 401 15.34 -10.57 10.71
CA GLN A 401 14.39 -10.80 9.63
C GLN A 401 14.73 -9.94 8.41
N LEU A 402 15.14 -8.69 8.60
CA LEU A 402 15.63 -7.84 7.52
C LEU A 402 16.84 -8.47 6.83
N VAL A 403 17.83 -8.95 7.59
CA VAL A 403 19.01 -9.62 7.04
C VAL A 403 18.63 -10.90 6.29
N VAL A 404 17.74 -11.72 6.85
CA VAL A 404 17.26 -12.94 6.19
C VAL A 404 16.55 -12.62 4.87
N THR A 405 15.67 -11.61 4.84
CA THR A 405 14.98 -11.21 3.61
C THR A 405 15.94 -10.66 2.55
N LEU A 406 16.94 -9.88 2.96
CA LEU A 406 17.99 -9.38 2.06
C LEU A 406 18.85 -10.53 1.51
N THR A 407 19.23 -11.50 2.34
CA THR A 407 19.99 -12.69 1.92
C THR A 407 19.18 -13.54 0.92
N PHE A 408 17.88 -13.71 1.15
CA PHE A 408 17.01 -14.45 0.24
C PHE A 408 16.92 -13.77 -1.14
N LEU A 409 16.87 -12.43 -1.16
CA LEU A 409 16.84 -11.65 -2.37
C LEU A 409 18.19 -11.61 -3.10
N ALA A 410 19.29 -11.74 -2.35
CA ALA A 410 20.66 -11.67 -2.92
C ALA A 410 20.91 -12.76 -3.96
N VAL A 411 20.37 -13.98 -3.78
CA VAL A 411 20.58 -15.09 -4.72
C VAL A 411 20.05 -14.77 -6.11
N PRO A 412 18.75 -14.48 -6.31
CA PRO A 412 18.23 -14.14 -7.63
C PRO A 412 18.84 -12.84 -8.17
N ALA A 413 19.20 -11.88 -7.30
CA ALA A 413 19.86 -10.65 -7.71
C ALA A 413 21.26 -10.92 -8.30
N LEU A 414 22.07 -11.77 -7.68
CA LEU A 414 23.39 -12.15 -8.20
C LEU A 414 23.30 -12.96 -9.49
N VAL A 415 22.31 -13.86 -9.59
CA VAL A 415 22.07 -14.62 -10.84
C VAL A 415 21.70 -13.66 -11.97
N LEU A 416 20.76 -12.75 -11.76
CA LEU A 416 20.34 -11.80 -12.78
C LEU A 416 21.47 -10.82 -13.15
N LEU A 417 22.27 -10.40 -12.18
CA LEU A 417 23.44 -9.57 -12.42
C LEU A 417 24.51 -10.31 -13.24
N GLY A 418 24.76 -11.58 -12.93
CA GLY A 418 25.66 -12.42 -13.74
C GLY A 418 25.17 -12.53 -15.18
N ILE A 419 23.89 -12.78 -15.41
CA ILE A 419 23.28 -12.80 -16.75
C ILE A 419 23.48 -11.45 -17.44
N ALA A 420 23.22 -10.34 -16.74
CA ALA A 420 23.31 -8.99 -17.30
C ALA A 420 24.76 -8.57 -17.62
N LEU A 421 25.77 -9.14 -16.95
CA LEU A 421 27.17 -8.85 -17.21
C LEU A 421 27.75 -9.73 -18.32
N PHE A 422 27.43 -11.02 -18.35
CA PHE A 422 28.11 -11.98 -19.23
C PHE A 422 27.38 -12.30 -20.52
N ILE A 423 26.04 -12.35 -20.50
CA ILE A 423 25.21 -12.79 -21.63
C ILE A 423 23.95 -11.93 -21.88
N PRO A 424 24.04 -10.56 -21.75
CA PRO A 424 22.84 -9.73 -21.77
C PRO A 424 22.04 -9.84 -23.08
N SER A 425 22.72 -9.78 -24.23
CA SER A 425 22.07 -9.81 -25.53
C SER A 425 21.42 -11.15 -25.84
N TRP A 426 22.07 -12.26 -25.48
CA TRP A 426 21.52 -13.61 -25.64
C TRP A 426 20.27 -13.80 -24.78
N PHE A 427 20.33 -13.42 -23.51
CA PHE A 427 19.20 -13.53 -22.59
C PHE A 427 17.99 -12.72 -23.05
N LEU A 428 18.21 -11.46 -23.46
CA LEU A 428 17.14 -10.60 -23.94
C LEU A 428 16.54 -11.07 -25.26
N SER A 429 17.36 -11.61 -26.18
CA SER A 429 16.86 -12.16 -27.44
C SER A 429 16.12 -13.47 -27.26
N LEU A 430 16.45 -14.25 -26.21
CA LEU A 430 15.76 -15.50 -25.87
C LEU A 430 14.38 -15.23 -25.27
N ILE A 431 14.29 -14.29 -24.32
CA ILE A 431 13.04 -14.00 -23.59
C ILE A 431 12.13 -13.07 -24.39
N PHE A 432 12.70 -12.01 -24.96
CA PHE A 432 11.96 -11.04 -25.77
C PHE A 432 12.22 -11.32 -27.29
N THR A 433 12.45 -10.29 -28.06
CA THR A 433 12.81 -10.42 -29.48
C THR A 433 14.18 -9.78 -29.74
N ALA A 434 14.88 -10.21 -30.78
CA ALA A 434 16.16 -9.61 -31.16
C ALA A 434 16.05 -8.08 -31.38
N LYS A 435 14.88 -7.59 -31.80
CA LYS A 435 14.62 -6.14 -31.98
C LYS A 435 14.64 -5.36 -30.66
N LEU A 436 14.39 -6.01 -29.53
CA LEU A 436 14.36 -5.41 -28.20
C LEU A 436 15.69 -5.56 -27.44
N SER A 437 16.69 -6.24 -28.01
CA SER A 437 18.01 -6.43 -27.37
C SER A 437 18.97 -5.26 -27.56
N SER A 438 18.62 -4.22 -28.32
CA SER A 438 19.49 -3.06 -28.58
C SER A 438 19.89 -2.29 -27.31
N ALA A 439 19.08 -2.33 -26.25
CA ALA A 439 19.39 -1.72 -24.95
C ALA A 439 20.23 -2.64 -24.02
N ALA A 440 20.70 -3.80 -24.47
CA ALA A 440 21.52 -4.72 -23.69
C ALA A 440 22.72 -4.07 -22.96
N PRO A 441 23.44 -3.06 -23.52
CA PRO A 441 24.52 -2.39 -22.82
C PRO A 441 24.08 -1.65 -21.54
N ALA A 442 22.81 -1.28 -21.42
CA ALA A 442 22.23 -0.61 -20.24
C ALA A 442 21.78 -1.62 -19.16
N PHE A 443 21.64 -2.91 -19.50
CA PHE A 443 20.99 -3.91 -18.66
C PHE A 443 21.68 -4.10 -17.31
N ALA A 444 23.01 -4.24 -17.29
CA ALA A 444 23.75 -4.42 -16.04
C ALA A 444 23.58 -3.23 -15.08
N SER A 445 23.69 -1.99 -15.59
CA SER A 445 23.47 -0.80 -14.78
C SER A 445 22.06 -0.75 -14.19
N LEU A 446 21.05 -1.13 -14.97
CA LEU A 446 19.66 -1.14 -14.52
C LEU A 446 19.40 -2.26 -13.50
N VAL A 447 19.98 -3.45 -13.66
CA VAL A 447 19.89 -4.53 -12.66
C VAL A 447 20.46 -4.08 -11.33
N VAL A 448 21.64 -3.41 -11.32
CA VAL A 448 22.23 -2.87 -10.08
C VAL A 448 21.35 -1.78 -9.48
N ALA A 449 20.76 -0.89 -10.30
CA ALA A 449 19.79 0.10 -9.82
C ALA A 449 18.60 -0.56 -9.11
N MET A 450 18.02 -1.62 -9.71
CA MET A 450 16.91 -2.36 -9.13
C MET A 450 17.31 -3.11 -7.84
N ILE A 451 18.54 -3.57 -7.71
CA ILE A 451 19.05 -4.14 -6.45
C ILE A 451 19.03 -3.07 -5.33
N PHE A 452 19.51 -1.86 -5.59
CA PHE A 452 19.44 -0.77 -4.62
C PHE A 452 18.00 -0.34 -4.31
N LEU A 453 17.13 -0.34 -5.32
CA LEU A 453 15.70 -0.09 -5.10
C LEU A 453 15.08 -1.17 -4.19
N CYS A 454 15.42 -2.45 -4.38
CA CYS A 454 14.97 -3.54 -3.51
C CYS A 454 15.39 -3.34 -2.05
N ILE A 455 16.63 -2.90 -1.81
CA ILE A 455 17.11 -2.55 -0.47
C ILE A 455 16.27 -1.41 0.11
N SER A 456 16.01 -0.36 -0.70
CA SER A 456 15.17 0.78 -0.30
C SER A 456 13.73 0.36 0.02
N VAL A 457 13.13 -0.55 -0.76
CA VAL A 457 11.79 -1.11 -0.52
C VAL A 457 11.74 -1.86 0.81
N LEU A 458 12.70 -2.75 1.08
CA LEU A 458 12.73 -3.53 2.32
C LEU A 458 12.98 -2.64 3.55
N LEU A 459 13.88 -1.66 3.45
CA LEU A 459 14.13 -0.69 4.52
C LEU A 459 12.91 0.21 4.76
N THR A 460 12.20 0.63 3.71
CA THR A 460 10.95 1.39 3.84
C THR A 460 9.92 0.61 4.61
N ASN A 461 9.70 -0.67 4.27
CA ASN A 461 8.78 -1.54 4.99
C ASN A 461 9.18 -1.73 6.45
N TYR A 462 10.46 -1.94 6.73
CA TYR A 462 10.98 -2.04 8.08
C TYR A 462 10.73 -0.75 8.89
N LEU A 463 11.10 0.41 8.32
CA LEU A 463 10.99 1.71 9.00
C LEU A 463 9.53 2.13 9.21
N PHE A 464 8.62 1.82 8.29
CA PHE A 464 7.19 1.99 8.50
C PHE A 464 6.67 1.06 9.61
N GLY A 465 7.16 -0.18 9.68
CA GLY A 465 6.86 -1.10 10.78
C GLY A 465 7.24 -0.57 12.16
N VAL A 466 8.34 0.18 12.23
CA VAL A 466 8.84 0.85 13.44
C VAL A 466 8.18 2.23 13.66
N GLY A 467 7.22 2.65 12.82
CA GLY A 467 6.48 3.92 12.95
C GLY A 467 7.25 5.17 12.53
N ARG A 468 8.29 5.05 11.70
CA ARG A 468 9.13 6.19 11.28
C ARG A 468 8.60 6.85 10.00
N ARG A 469 7.62 7.77 10.12
CA ARG A 469 6.95 8.44 8.99
C ARG A 469 7.87 9.35 8.17
N TRP A 470 8.91 9.93 8.75
CA TRP A 470 9.82 10.86 8.07
C TRP A 470 10.56 10.23 6.88
N ILE A 471 10.58 8.89 6.77
CA ILE A 471 11.11 8.17 5.61
C ILE A 471 10.47 8.61 4.29
N VAL A 472 9.22 9.06 4.33
CA VAL A 472 8.51 9.63 3.17
C VAL A 472 9.28 10.82 2.58
N LEU A 473 9.96 11.61 3.41
CA LEU A 473 10.77 12.73 2.94
C LEU A 473 12.00 12.24 2.14
N LEU A 474 12.66 11.17 2.57
CA LEU A 474 13.77 10.57 1.80
C LEU A 474 13.27 10.02 0.45
N LEU A 475 12.11 9.35 0.45
CA LEU A 475 11.49 8.87 -0.79
C LEU A 475 11.12 10.04 -1.72
N LEU A 476 10.61 11.14 -1.19
CA LEU A 476 10.29 12.34 -1.96
C LEU A 476 11.54 12.94 -2.59
N ILE A 477 12.59 13.12 -1.80
CA ILE A 477 13.89 13.65 -2.31
C ILE A 477 14.45 12.71 -3.38
N GLY A 478 14.45 11.40 -3.14
CA GLY A 478 14.87 10.39 -4.11
C GLY A 478 14.05 10.43 -5.40
N SER A 479 12.73 10.59 -5.30
CA SER A 479 11.83 10.69 -6.46
C SER A 479 12.10 11.93 -7.29
N ILE A 480 12.28 13.08 -6.65
CA ILE A 480 12.63 14.34 -7.35
C ILE A 480 14.00 14.18 -8.02
N ALA A 481 15.00 13.66 -7.31
CA ALA A 481 16.32 13.39 -7.88
C ALA A 481 16.24 12.42 -9.07
N GLY A 482 15.40 11.38 -8.99
CA GLY A 482 15.15 10.42 -10.06
C GLY A 482 14.59 11.09 -11.32
N VAL A 483 13.53 11.89 -11.16
CA VAL A 483 12.93 12.63 -12.28
C VAL A 483 13.96 13.54 -12.94
N VAL A 484 14.69 14.33 -12.15
CA VAL A 484 15.67 15.31 -12.68
C VAL A 484 16.85 14.60 -13.36
N SER A 485 17.40 13.56 -12.74
CA SER A 485 18.57 12.83 -13.28
C SER A 485 18.23 12.06 -14.55
N VAL A 486 17.08 11.38 -14.59
CA VAL A 486 16.62 10.64 -15.77
C VAL A 486 16.23 11.59 -16.91
N ALA A 487 15.60 12.73 -16.61
CA ALA A 487 15.33 13.76 -17.62
C ALA A 487 16.63 14.30 -18.24
N GLY A 488 17.68 14.48 -17.45
CA GLY A 488 19.01 14.90 -17.91
C GLY A 488 19.76 13.87 -18.76
N ALA A 489 19.29 12.60 -18.80
CA ALA A 489 19.88 11.57 -19.67
C ALA A 489 19.44 11.66 -21.14
N HIS A 490 18.55 12.60 -21.48
CA HIS A 490 18.10 12.89 -22.85
C HIS A 490 17.63 11.67 -23.67
N GLY A 491 17.02 10.68 -23.01
CA GLY A 491 16.48 9.48 -23.66
C GLY A 491 17.51 8.41 -24.06
N GLN A 492 18.79 8.59 -23.76
CA GLN A 492 19.80 7.58 -24.06
C GLN A 492 19.69 6.40 -23.07
N PRO A 493 19.49 5.14 -23.51
CA PRO A 493 19.25 4.00 -22.62
C PRO A 493 20.33 3.80 -21.55
N VAL A 494 21.62 3.88 -21.95
CA VAL A 494 22.76 3.70 -21.03
C VAL A 494 22.87 4.85 -20.03
N ALA A 495 22.65 6.09 -20.48
CA ALA A 495 22.69 7.26 -19.61
C ALA A 495 21.51 7.23 -18.62
N THR A 496 20.32 6.86 -19.07
CA THR A 496 19.11 6.69 -18.23
C THR A 496 19.34 5.64 -17.15
N ALA A 497 19.83 4.45 -17.51
CA ALA A 497 20.11 3.39 -16.54
C ALA A 497 21.19 3.78 -15.53
N ARG A 498 22.23 4.55 -15.94
CA ARG A 498 23.24 5.08 -15.03
C ARG A 498 22.70 6.18 -14.13
N ALA A 499 21.85 7.06 -14.64
CA ALA A 499 21.20 8.09 -13.85
C ALA A 499 20.31 7.47 -12.77
N ASP A 500 19.51 6.47 -13.13
CA ASP A 500 18.68 5.72 -12.18
C ASP A 500 19.56 5.00 -11.14
N LEU A 501 20.65 4.34 -11.56
CA LEU A 501 21.61 3.69 -10.66
C LEU A 501 22.16 4.65 -9.59
N ILE A 502 22.58 5.84 -10.00
CA ILE A 502 23.15 6.84 -9.06
C ILE A 502 22.09 7.25 -8.03
N VAL A 503 20.87 7.49 -8.48
CA VAL A 503 19.76 7.91 -7.60
C VAL A 503 19.39 6.78 -6.63
N GLN A 504 19.20 5.55 -7.13
CA GLN A 504 18.83 4.41 -6.30
C GLN A 504 19.93 4.05 -5.30
N ALA A 505 21.20 4.12 -5.71
CA ALA A 505 22.34 3.90 -4.81
C ALA A 505 22.41 4.98 -3.71
N GLY A 506 22.23 6.25 -4.07
CA GLY A 506 22.19 7.35 -3.12
C GLY A 506 21.04 7.23 -2.12
N LEU A 507 19.84 6.88 -2.61
CA LEU A 507 18.66 6.66 -1.76
C LEU A 507 18.87 5.46 -0.81
N ALA A 508 19.35 4.33 -1.33
CA ALA A 508 19.65 3.16 -0.51
C ALA A 508 20.69 3.47 0.58
N ALA A 509 21.75 4.19 0.22
CA ALA A 509 22.78 4.62 1.18
C ALA A 509 22.18 5.54 2.27
N ALA A 510 21.35 6.50 1.89
CA ALA A 510 20.66 7.39 2.85
C ALA A 510 19.73 6.60 3.79
N MET A 511 19.00 5.61 3.26
CA MET A 511 18.11 4.76 4.05
C MET A 511 18.87 3.82 5.00
N VAL A 512 20.01 3.25 4.55
CA VAL A 512 20.90 2.45 5.41
C VAL A 512 21.48 3.32 6.51
N ALA A 513 21.95 4.53 6.20
CA ALA A 513 22.45 5.47 7.21
C ALA A 513 21.36 5.82 8.24
N ALA A 514 20.16 6.10 7.77
CA ALA A 514 19.01 6.35 8.64
C ALA A 514 18.71 5.17 9.57
N PHE A 515 18.69 3.96 9.02
CA PHE A 515 18.50 2.73 9.78
C PHE A 515 19.57 2.55 10.87
N VAL A 516 20.84 2.72 10.52
CA VAL A 516 21.99 2.60 11.44
C VAL A 516 21.90 3.65 12.56
N ILE A 517 21.60 4.91 12.23
CA ILE A 517 21.47 5.98 13.22
C ILE A 517 20.34 5.68 14.22
N ILE A 518 19.19 5.22 13.74
CA ILE A 518 18.07 4.85 14.59
C ILE A 518 18.46 3.71 15.52
N HIS A 519 19.08 2.67 14.95
CA HIS A 519 19.50 1.49 15.71
C HIS A 519 20.51 1.84 16.81
N HIS A 520 21.53 2.65 16.52
CA HIS A 520 22.53 3.09 17.50
C HIS A 520 21.93 3.97 18.61
N ARG A 521 21.08 4.93 18.26
CA ARG A 521 20.45 5.81 19.28
C ARG A 521 19.59 5.03 20.26
N GLU A 522 18.95 3.97 19.82
CA GLU A 522 18.05 3.17 20.66
C GLU A 522 18.81 2.21 21.57
N HIS A 523 19.92 1.66 21.13
CA HIS A 523 20.81 0.86 22.00
C HIS A 523 21.42 1.73 23.10
N GLY A 524 21.88 2.93 22.79
CA GLY A 524 22.39 3.88 23.78
C GLY A 524 21.38 4.22 24.86
N ASN A 525 20.11 4.49 24.48
CA ASN A 525 19.04 4.85 25.42
C ASN A 525 18.58 3.68 26.33
N ARG A 526 18.74 2.43 25.92
CA ARG A 526 18.42 1.26 26.77
C ARG A 526 19.41 1.08 27.91
N TRP A 527 20.69 1.33 27.70
CA TRP A 527 21.71 1.30 28.75
C TRP A 527 21.42 2.31 29.86
N PHE A 528 20.87 3.48 29.54
CA PHE A 528 20.46 4.49 30.52
C PHE A 528 19.19 4.11 31.31
N ARG A 529 18.22 3.42 30.69
CA ARG A 529 16.97 2.99 31.37
C ARG A 529 17.18 1.80 32.33
N ILE A 530 18.12 0.91 32.04
CA ILE A 530 18.45 -0.23 32.91
C ILE A 530 19.20 0.24 34.16
N ARG A 531 19.84 1.41 34.13
CA ARG A 531 20.57 2.00 35.25
C ARG A 531 19.75 2.97 36.14
N ALA A 532 18.49 3.24 35.84
CA ALA A 532 17.64 3.91 36.82
C ALA A 532 17.44 2.94 38.00
N PRO A 533 17.89 3.29 39.23
CA PRO A 533 17.70 2.43 40.36
C PRO A 533 16.19 2.20 40.52
N HIS A 534 15.78 0.94 40.68
CA HIS A 534 14.48 0.68 41.28
C HIS A 534 14.46 1.46 42.58
N GLU A 535 13.71 2.56 42.62
CA GLU A 535 13.30 3.16 43.89
C GLU A 535 12.65 2.02 44.66
N THR A 536 13.38 1.52 45.66
CA THR A 536 12.88 0.57 46.62
C THR A 536 11.65 1.20 47.26
N LEU A 537 10.47 0.74 46.88
CA LEU A 537 9.26 1.04 47.61
C LEU A 537 9.56 0.80 49.10
N PRO A 538 9.30 1.77 50.00
CA PRO A 538 9.50 1.57 51.42
C PRO A 538 8.69 0.34 51.84
N ALA A 539 9.34 -0.58 52.55
CA ALA A 539 8.71 -1.79 53.06
C ALA A 539 7.46 -1.39 53.87
N PRO A 540 6.33 -2.10 53.73
CA PRO A 540 5.15 -1.82 54.55
C PRO A 540 5.53 -1.96 56.03
N GLU A 541 5.35 -0.88 56.81
CA GLU A 541 5.56 -0.90 58.25
C GLU A 541 4.70 -2.02 58.87
N ALA A 542 5.39 -3.02 59.41
CA ALA A 542 4.75 -4.10 60.16
C ALA A 542 4.02 -3.44 61.36
N GLY A 543 2.68 -3.51 61.33
CA GLY A 543 1.83 -2.97 62.36
C GLY A 543 2.25 -3.47 63.75
N ARG A 544 2.55 -2.51 64.63
CA ARG A 544 2.66 -2.74 66.06
C ARG A 544 1.25 -3.01 66.56
N SER A 545 1.00 -4.26 66.92
CA SER A 545 -0.09 -4.64 67.82
C SER A 545 0.28 -4.25 69.24
N ALA A 546 -0.52 -3.39 69.85
CA ALA A 546 -0.70 -3.27 71.30
C ALA A 546 -2.18 -3.31 71.63
#